data_5fced6e52e26c4d98329a96909c03f84
#
_entry.id   5fced6e52e26c4d98329a96909c03f84
#
_cell.length_a   1.000
_cell.length_b   1.000
_cell.length_c   1.000
_cell.angle_alpha   90.00
_cell.angle_beta   90.00
_cell.angle_gamma   90.00
#
_symmetry.space_group_name_H-M   'P 1'
#
loop_
_entity.id
_entity.type
_entity.pdbx_description
1 polymer ?
#
loop_
_entity_poly.entity_id
_entity_poly.type
_entity_poly.pdbx_seq_one_letter_code
_entity_poly.pdbx_strand_id
1 'polypeptide(L)'
;MRELEVVGVRVEMPSNNPIVLLREREGDRMLPIWIGAPEASAIAFAQQGVVPPRPLTHDLLKDVLAAVGRTLVEVRIVAMKDGVYHAELVLDGGTIVSARSSDAIALALRTGSPILGAEAVLADAGLPVPDQDEDEVEKFREFLDHVSAEDFEGDPPTEPGDDTPGRDTPDR
;
A
#
# COMPACT_ATOMS: atom_id res chain seq x y z
N MET A 1 -20.14 -1.38 12.38
CA MET A 1 -19.10 -1.78 11.42
C MET A 1 -19.29 -0.98 10.15
N ARG A 2 -18.21 -0.49 9.55
CA ARG A 2 -18.19 0.25 8.30
C ARG A 2 -17.44 -0.55 7.24
N GLU A 3 -17.94 -0.56 6.02
CA GLU A 3 -17.26 -1.25 4.91
C GLU A 3 -16.03 -0.45 4.48
N LEU A 4 -14.91 -1.16 4.30
CA LEU A 4 -13.63 -0.60 3.91
C LEU A 4 -13.17 -1.21 2.59
N GLU A 5 -12.55 -0.40 1.75
CA GLU A 5 -11.89 -0.86 0.54
C GLU A 5 -10.38 -0.63 0.61
N VAL A 6 -9.61 -1.53 0.02
CA VAL A 6 -8.15 -1.40 -0.04
C VAL A 6 -7.78 -0.44 -1.16
N VAL A 7 -7.26 0.74 -0.79
CA VAL A 7 -6.76 1.73 -1.75
C VAL A 7 -5.42 1.29 -2.33
N GLY A 8 -4.53 0.78 -1.50
CA GLY A 8 -3.23 0.29 -1.93
C GLY A 8 -2.21 0.20 -0.81
N VAL A 9 -1.03 -0.28 -1.19
CA VAL A 9 0.14 -0.29 -0.33
C VAL A 9 1.02 0.90 -0.69
N ARG A 10 1.51 1.62 0.33
CA ARG A 10 2.46 2.73 0.22
C ARG A 10 3.67 2.44 1.08
N VAL A 11 4.76 3.14 0.82
CA VAL A 11 5.95 3.13 1.68
C VAL A 11 6.06 4.49 2.34
N GLU A 12 6.09 4.51 3.66
CA GLU A 12 6.25 5.73 4.43
C GLU A 12 7.72 6.15 4.43
N MET A 13 7.98 7.39 4.06
CA MET A 13 9.30 7.98 4.12
C MET A 13 9.41 8.89 5.36
N PRO A 14 10.53 8.91 6.06
CA PRO A 14 11.83 8.24 5.78
C PRO A 14 11.97 6.84 6.38
N SER A 15 10.98 6.35 7.14
CA SER A 15 11.06 5.08 7.89
C SER A 15 11.18 3.85 6.98
N ASN A 16 10.79 3.97 5.71
CA ASN A 16 10.70 2.90 4.73
C ASN A 16 9.80 1.72 5.15
N ASN A 17 8.82 2.01 6.02
CA ASN A 17 7.85 1.03 6.48
C ASN A 17 6.64 0.97 5.53
N PRO A 18 6.21 -0.23 5.12
CA PRO A 18 5.01 -0.36 4.32
C PRO A 18 3.75 -0.06 5.13
N ILE A 19 2.80 0.62 4.50
CA ILE A 19 1.47 0.91 5.02
C ILE A 19 0.45 0.42 4.00
N VAL A 20 -0.56 -0.31 4.45
CA VAL A 20 -1.78 -0.51 3.67
C VAL A 20 -2.78 0.58 4.03
N LEU A 21 -3.36 1.19 3.02
CA LEU A 21 -4.39 2.21 3.17
C LEU A 21 -5.75 1.60 2.87
N LEU A 22 -6.65 1.69 3.84
CA LEU A 22 -8.06 1.36 3.67
C LEU A 22 -8.87 2.66 3.65
N ARG A 23 -9.90 2.71 2.82
CA ARG A 23 -10.84 3.82 2.75
C ARG A 23 -12.22 3.35 3.15
N GLU A 24 -12.92 4.13 3.96
CA GLU A 24 -14.34 3.93 4.24
C GLU A 24 -15.13 4.13 2.93
N ARG A 25 -15.97 3.14 2.57
CA ARG A 25 -16.67 3.14 1.28
C ARG A 25 -17.74 4.23 1.20
N GLU A 26 -18.45 4.45 2.31
CA GLU A 26 -19.51 5.45 2.43
C GLU A 26 -19.13 6.50 3.49
N GLY A 27 -17.93 7.05 3.39
CA GLY A 27 -17.41 8.03 4.33
C GLY A 27 -16.17 8.74 3.80
N ASP A 28 -15.61 9.56 4.65
CA ASP A 28 -14.47 10.44 4.37
C ASP A 28 -13.20 10.06 5.16
N ARG A 29 -13.14 8.83 5.70
CA ARG A 29 -12.02 8.39 6.52
C ARG A 29 -11.16 7.36 5.80
N MET A 30 -9.85 7.50 6.03
CA MET A 30 -8.83 6.53 5.65
C MET A 30 -8.22 5.90 6.90
N LEU A 31 -7.97 4.61 6.86
CA LEU A 31 -7.33 3.87 7.93
C LEU A 31 -5.96 3.38 7.46
N PRO A 32 -4.86 4.01 7.89
CA PRO A 32 -3.52 3.53 7.62
C PRO A 32 -3.16 2.41 8.60
N ILE A 33 -2.61 1.31 8.08
CA ILE A 33 -2.16 0.18 8.90
C ILE A 33 -0.72 -0.14 8.49
N TRP A 34 0.23 0.01 9.43
CA TRP A 34 1.62 -0.39 9.22
C TRP A 34 1.71 -1.92 9.18
N ILE A 35 2.41 -2.43 8.18
CA ILE A 35 2.50 -3.87 7.90
C ILE A 35 3.93 -4.26 7.58
N GLY A 36 4.24 -5.55 7.63
CA GLY A 36 5.53 -6.06 7.22
C GLY A 36 5.69 -6.10 5.69
N ALA A 37 6.93 -6.11 5.23
CA ALA A 37 7.22 -6.16 3.79
C ALA A 37 6.68 -7.43 3.10
N PRO A 38 6.69 -8.63 3.71
CA PRO A 38 6.07 -9.81 3.13
C PRO A 38 4.56 -9.67 2.95
N GLU A 39 3.87 -9.11 3.95
CA GLU A 39 2.44 -8.89 3.91
C GLU A 39 2.07 -7.80 2.90
N ALA A 40 2.88 -6.74 2.81
CA ALA A 40 2.74 -5.70 1.80
C ALA A 40 2.82 -6.27 0.37
N SER A 41 3.79 -7.13 0.12
CA SER A 41 3.93 -7.83 -1.16
C SER A 41 2.73 -8.72 -1.45
N ALA A 42 2.24 -9.46 -0.43
CA ALA A 42 1.08 -10.33 -0.58
C ALA A 42 -0.20 -9.54 -0.94
N ILE A 43 -0.41 -8.38 -0.32
CA ILE A 43 -1.53 -7.48 -0.63
C ILE A 43 -1.39 -6.89 -2.03
N ALA A 44 -0.20 -6.37 -2.38
CA ALA A 44 0.05 -5.78 -3.68
C ALA A 44 -0.17 -6.79 -4.83
N PHE A 45 0.31 -8.03 -4.69
CA PHE A 45 0.08 -9.09 -5.69
C PHE A 45 -1.40 -9.38 -5.88
N ALA A 46 -2.16 -9.46 -4.78
CA ALA A 46 -3.60 -9.68 -4.87
C ALA A 46 -4.32 -8.53 -5.59
N GLN A 47 -3.97 -7.28 -5.28
CA GLN A 47 -4.55 -6.10 -5.95
C GLN A 47 -4.22 -6.03 -7.44
N GLN A 48 -3.01 -6.44 -7.82
CA GLN A 48 -2.56 -6.47 -9.21
C GLN A 48 -3.05 -7.68 -10.00
N GLY A 49 -3.75 -8.61 -9.36
CA GLY A 49 -4.20 -9.86 -9.98
C GLY A 49 -3.05 -10.79 -10.38
N VAL A 50 -1.90 -10.65 -9.74
CA VAL A 50 -0.73 -11.51 -10.01
C VAL A 50 -1.00 -12.90 -9.46
N VAL A 51 -1.00 -13.89 -10.35
CA VAL A 51 -1.13 -15.31 -10.00
C VAL A 51 0.25 -15.95 -10.04
N PRO A 52 0.84 -16.30 -8.90
CA PRO A 52 2.14 -16.95 -8.88
C PRO A 52 2.05 -18.39 -9.39
N PRO A 53 3.14 -18.98 -9.94
CA PRO A 53 3.16 -20.36 -10.43
C PRO A 53 2.86 -21.41 -9.36
N ARG A 54 3.11 -21.08 -8.09
CA ARG A 54 2.77 -21.89 -6.92
C ARG A 54 2.08 -21.00 -5.91
N PRO A 55 1.06 -21.49 -5.17
CA PRO A 55 0.33 -20.69 -4.20
C PRO A 55 1.28 -20.17 -3.10
N LEU A 56 1.21 -18.87 -2.82
CA LEU A 56 1.83 -18.25 -1.66
C LEU A 56 1.01 -18.56 -0.40
N THR A 57 1.48 -18.14 0.77
CA THR A 57 0.84 -18.47 2.06
C THR A 57 -0.65 -18.14 2.10
N HIS A 58 -1.06 -16.96 1.64
CA HIS A 58 -2.48 -16.56 1.66
C HIS A 58 -3.30 -17.26 0.56
N ASP A 59 -2.68 -17.60 -0.58
CA ASP A 59 -3.32 -18.42 -1.61
C ASP A 59 -3.56 -19.81 -1.09
N LEU A 60 -2.55 -20.41 -0.43
CA LEU A 60 -2.65 -21.70 0.22
C LEU A 60 -3.73 -21.70 1.30
N LEU A 61 -3.81 -20.66 2.14
CA LEU A 61 -4.84 -20.56 3.17
C LEU A 61 -6.25 -20.53 2.55
N LYS A 62 -6.46 -19.78 1.47
CA LYS A 62 -7.72 -19.81 0.72
C LYS A 62 -8.03 -21.20 0.21
N ASP A 63 -7.05 -21.90 -0.37
CA ASP A 63 -7.23 -23.26 -0.90
C ASP A 63 -7.54 -24.26 0.21
N VAL A 64 -6.91 -24.13 1.38
CA VAL A 64 -7.18 -24.95 2.56
C VAL A 64 -8.62 -24.74 3.05
N LEU A 65 -9.07 -23.49 3.16
CA LEU A 65 -10.47 -23.20 3.54
C LEU A 65 -11.44 -23.87 2.58
N ALA A 66 -11.22 -23.74 1.28
CA ALA A 66 -12.04 -24.40 0.26
C ALA A 66 -12.00 -25.95 0.37
N ALA A 67 -10.81 -26.52 0.58
CA ALA A 67 -10.63 -27.96 0.71
C ALA A 67 -11.36 -28.57 1.93
N VAL A 68 -11.48 -27.81 3.02
CA VAL A 68 -12.23 -28.22 4.21
C VAL A 68 -13.70 -27.78 4.17
N GLY A 69 -14.18 -27.28 3.03
CA GLY A 69 -15.57 -26.89 2.83
C GLY A 69 -15.98 -25.64 3.62
N ARG A 70 -15.04 -24.71 3.85
CA ARG A 70 -15.30 -23.47 4.55
C ARG A 70 -15.15 -22.27 3.64
N THR A 71 -15.95 -21.23 3.90
CA THR A 71 -15.94 -19.96 3.16
C THR A 71 -15.68 -18.82 4.12
N LEU A 72 -14.79 -17.91 3.73
CA LEU A 72 -14.63 -16.64 4.42
C LEU A 72 -15.78 -15.72 4.02
N VAL A 73 -16.62 -15.37 5.00
CA VAL A 73 -17.80 -14.50 4.80
C VAL A 73 -17.40 -13.04 4.78
N GLU A 74 -16.61 -12.65 5.78
CA GLU A 74 -16.11 -11.27 5.93
C GLU A 74 -14.87 -11.23 6.81
N VAL A 75 -14.15 -10.13 6.72
CA VAL A 75 -13.04 -9.76 7.59
C VAL A 75 -13.47 -8.57 8.42
N ARG A 76 -13.16 -8.59 9.72
CA ARG A 76 -13.44 -7.47 10.63
C ARG A 76 -12.16 -6.97 11.26
N ILE A 77 -11.89 -5.66 11.17
CA ILE A 77 -10.87 -4.98 11.97
C ILE A 77 -11.58 -4.48 13.22
N VAL A 78 -11.34 -5.14 14.34
CA VAL A 78 -12.19 -5.02 15.54
C VAL A 78 -11.64 -4.13 16.62
N ALA A 79 -10.32 -3.97 16.70
CA ALA A 79 -9.68 -3.15 17.73
C ALA A 79 -8.30 -2.67 17.27
N MET A 80 -7.84 -1.57 17.89
CA MET A 80 -6.44 -1.17 17.93
C MET A 80 -6.01 -1.13 19.39
N LYS A 81 -4.90 -1.81 19.74
CA LYS A 81 -4.34 -1.84 21.09
C LYS A 81 -2.84 -1.66 21.01
N ASP A 82 -2.31 -0.68 21.71
CA ASP A 82 -0.87 -0.37 21.72
C ASP A 82 -0.28 -0.23 20.30
N GLY A 83 -1.03 0.41 19.38
CA GLY A 83 -0.65 0.59 17.99
C GLY A 83 -0.79 -0.66 17.11
N VAL A 84 -1.29 -1.78 17.63
CA VAL A 84 -1.50 -3.02 16.91
C VAL A 84 -2.97 -3.21 16.57
N TYR A 85 -3.25 -3.38 15.28
CA TYR A 85 -4.60 -3.68 14.80
C TYR A 85 -4.92 -5.17 14.92
N HIS A 86 -6.08 -5.46 15.48
CA HIS A 86 -6.61 -6.81 15.63
C HIS A 86 -7.73 -7.04 14.63
N ALA A 87 -7.71 -8.19 13.97
CA ALA A 87 -8.73 -8.58 13.02
C ALA A 87 -9.32 -9.95 13.34
N GLU A 88 -10.46 -10.20 12.75
CA GLU A 88 -11.20 -11.45 12.81
C GLU A 88 -11.56 -11.91 11.40
N LEU A 89 -11.37 -13.19 11.14
CA LEU A 89 -11.91 -13.88 9.98
C LEU A 89 -13.25 -14.50 10.40
N VAL A 90 -14.32 -14.09 9.75
CA VAL A 90 -15.65 -14.67 10.00
C VAL A 90 -15.91 -15.71 8.91
N LEU A 91 -15.94 -16.97 9.30
CA LEU A 91 -16.23 -18.06 8.40
C LEU A 91 -17.73 -18.40 8.43
N ASP A 92 -18.19 -19.07 7.40
CA ASP A 92 -19.53 -19.65 7.37
C ASP A 92 -19.79 -20.53 8.60
N GLY A 93 -21.06 -20.67 8.99
CA GLY A 93 -21.45 -21.36 10.22
C GLY A 93 -21.07 -20.62 11.50
N GLY A 94 -20.65 -19.35 11.43
CA GLY A 94 -20.41 -18.49 12.58
C GLY A 94 -19.07 -18.71 13.28
N THR A 95 -18.13 -19.44 12.69
CA THR A 95 -16.78 -19.60 13.23
C THR A 95 -15.99 -18.31 13.08
N ILE A 96 -15.38 -17.84 14.16
CA ILE A 96 -14.53 -16.64 14.19
C ILE A 96 -13.10 -17.04 14.52
N VAL A 97 -12.15 -16.56 13.73
CA VAL A 97 -10.72 -16.81 13.91
C VAL A 97 -10.01 -15.46 14.07
N SER A 98 -9.27 -15.28 15.17
CA SER A 98 -8.43 -14.11 15.37
C SER A 98 -7.27 -14.11 14.38
N ALA A 99 -6.97 -12.94 13.81
CA ALA A 99 -5.92 -12.77 12.81
C ALA A 99 -5.21 -11.41 12.97
N ARG A 100 -4.01 -11.31 12.40
CA ARG A 100 -3.41 -10.00 12.15
C ARG A 100 -4.20 -9.29 11.03
N SER A 101 -4.34 -7.98 11.12
CA SER A 101 -5.07 -7.21 10.11
C SER A 101 -4.49 -7.37 8.71
N SER A 102 -3.16 -7.41 8.57
CA SER A 102 -2.48 -7.62 7.28
C SER A 102 -2.80 -8.96 6.63
N ASP A 103 -2.83 -10.06 7.41
CA ASP A 103 -3.17 -11.39 6.91
C ASP A 103 -4.64 -11.47 6.50
N ALA A 104 -5.51 -10.88 7.33
CA ALA A 104 -6.93 -10.82 7.06
C ALA A 104 -7.25 -10.05 5.77
N ILE A 105 -6.62 -8.89 5.57
CA ILE A 105 -6.75 -8.08 4.34
C ILE A 105 -6.23 -8.86 3.12
N ALA A 106 -5.04 -9.46 3.23
CA ALA A 106 -4.45 -10.24 2.14
C ALA A 106 -5.32 -11.45 1.74
N LEU A 107 -6.00 -12.07 2.70
CA LEU A 107 -6.94 -13.16 2.45
C LEU A 107 -8.26 -12.64 1.86
N ALA A 108 -8.81 -11.54 2.38
CA ALA A 108 -10.03 -10.92 1.86
C ALA A 108 -9.92 -10.58 0.37
N LEU A 109 -8.79 -9.98 -0.04
CA LEU A 109 -8.52 -9.67 -1.45
C LEU A 109 -8.52 -10.90 -2.36
N ARG A 110 -8.13 -12.08 -1.84
CA ARG A 110 -8.09 -13.32 -2.59
C ARG A 110 -9.42 -14.06 -2.66
N THR A 111 -10.25 -13.86 -1.65
CA THR A 111 -11.58 -14.51 -1.57
C THR A 111 -12.69 -13.61 -2.11
N GLY A 112 -12.43 -12.32 -2.28
CA GLY A 112 -13.45 -11.32 -2.62
C GLY A 112 -14.38 -11.00 -1.45
N SER A 113 -13.97 -11.31 -0.22
CA SER A 113 -14.78 -11.08 0.97
C SER A 113 -14.72 -9.62 1.41
N PRO A 114 -15.82 -9.03 1.91
CA PRO A 114 -15.82 -7.66 2.40
C PRO A 114 -14.91 -7.49 3.63
N ILE A 115 -14.34 -6.29 3.73
CA ILE A 115 -13.54 -5.87 4.88
C ILE A 115 -14.37 -4.83 5.65
N LEU A 116 -14.56 -5.06 6.94
CA LEU A 116 -15.32 -4.19 7.82
C LEU A 116 -14.41 -3.63 8.91
N GLY A 117 -14.54 -2.33 9.20
CA GLY A 117 -13.88 -1.67 10.32
C GLY A 117 -14.87 -1.37 11.44
N ALA A 118 -14.48 -1.61 12.68
CA ALA A 118 -15.26 -1.17 13.84
C ALA A 118 -15.27 0.36 13.90
N GLU A 119 -16.41 0.94 14.23
CA GLU A 119 -16.55 2.40 14.37
C GLU A 119 -15.53 2.97 15.36
N ALA A 120 -15.28 2.27 16.46
CA ALA A 120 -14.30 2.67 17.46
C ALA A 120 -12.87 2.75 16.89
N VAL A 121 -12.49 1.84 15.99
CA VAL A 121 -11.18 1.85 15.32
C VAL A 121 -11.07 3.03 14.38
N LEU A 122 -12.12 3.30 13.62
CA LEU A 122 -12.16 4.43 12.68
C LEU A 122 -12.21 5.79 13.41
N ALA A 123 -12.83 5.85 14.56
CA ALA A 123 -12.85 7.06 15.40
C ALA A 123 -11.49 7.34 16.04
N ASP A 124 -10.75 6.30 16.40
CA ASP A 124 -9.45 6.41 17.08
C ASP A 124 -8.28 6.60 16.10
N ALA A 125 -8.27 5.88 15.00
CA ALA A 125 -7.14 5.81 14.06
C ALA A 125 -7.48 6.25 12.63
N GLY A 126 -8.74 6.56 12.34
CA GLY A 126 -9.15 7.06 11.03
C GLY A 126 -8.65 8.49 10.80
N LEU A 127 -8.08 8.71 9.63
CA LEU A 127 -7.67 10.04 9.17
C LEU A 127 -8.69 10.54 8.13
N PRO A 128 -8.96 11.85 8.04
CA PRO A 128 -9.76 12.36 6.95
C PRO A 128 -9.09 12.02 5.62
N VAL A 129 -9.89 11.67 4.62
CA VAL A 129 -9.38 11.56 3.25
C VAL A 129 -8.82 12.93 2.91
N PRO A 130 -7.55 13.05 2.49
CA PRO A 130 -7.06 14.31 1.98
C PRO A 130 -7.98 14.72 0.84
N ASP A 131 -8.61 15.90 0.95
CA ASP A 131 -9.20 16.51 -0.21
C ASP A 131 -8.12 16.46 -1.30
N GLN A 132 -8.45 15.89 -2.45
CA GLN A 132 -7.62 16.13 -3.62
C GLN A 132 -7.82 17.62 -3.86
N ASP A 133 -6.90 18.41 -3.27
CA ASP A 133 -6.95 19.85 -3.41
C ASP A 133 -7.06 20.14 -4.89
N GLU A 134 -8.26 20.56 -5.32
CA GLU A 134 -8.47 21.15 -6.64
C GLU A 134 -7.39 22.23 -6.85
N ASP A 135 -6.98 22.88 -5.78
CA ASP A 135 -5.86 23.82 -5.73
C ASP A 135 -4.49 23.24 -6.11
N GLU A 136 -4.17 21.99 -5.77
CA GLU A 136 -2.89 21.37 -6.20
C GLU A 136 -2.93 20.97 -7.66
N VAL A 137 -4.07 20.47 -8.13
CA VAL A 137 -4.28 20.15 -9.56
C VAL A 137 -4.30 21.43 -10.40
N GLU A 138 -4.90 22.51 -9.88
CA GLU A 138 -4.96 23.79 -10.54
C GLU A 138 -3.57 24.47 -10.56
N LYS A 139 -2.83 24.47 -9.47
CA LYS A 139 -1.43 24.91 -9.40
C LYS A 139 -0.51 24.10 -10.33
N PHE A 140 -0.73 22.78 -10.43
CA PHE A 140 0.03 21.95 -11.36
C PHE A 140 -0.33 22.22 -12.82
N ARG A 141 -1.59 22.50 -13.13
CA ARG A 141 -2.01 22.97 -14.46
C ARG A 141 -1.43 24.34 -14.79
N GLU A 142 -1.52 25.30 -13.89
CA GLU A 142 -0.91 26.61 -14.06
C GLU A 142 0.61 26.50 -14.25
N PHE A 143 1.28 25.63 -13.51
CA PHE A 143 2.71 25.36 -13.70
C PHE A 143 2.98 24.81 -15.11
N LEU A 144 2.21 23.84 -15.59
CA LEU A 144 2.37 23.26 -16.94
C LEU A 144 2.07 24.27 -18.05
N ASP A 145 1.12 25.18 -17.85
CA ASP A 145 0.78 26.23 -18.82
C ASP A 145 1.89 27.31 -18.92
N HIS A 146 2.72 27.45 -17.88
CA HIS A 146 3.82 28.42 -17.82
C HIS A 146 5.19 27.83 -18.16
N VAL A 147 5.32 26.51 -18.25
CA VAL A 147 6.56 25.82 -18.63
C VAL A 147 6.59 25.68 -20.14
N SER A 148 7.53 26.38 -20.80
CA SER A 148 7.79 26.23 -22.22
C SER A 148 8.87 25.16 -22.49
N ALA A 149 8.88 24.61 -23.71
CA ALA A 149 9.93 23.68 -24.11
C ALA A 149 11.35 24.27 -24.03
N GLU A 150 11.46 25.61 -24.03
CA GLU A 150 12.72 26.35 -23.91
C GLU A 150 13.29 26.30 -22.48
N ASP A 151 12.47 26.07 -21.46
CA ASP A 151 12.91 25.94 -20.07
C ASP A 151 13.62 24.61 -19.80
N PHE A 152 13.54 23.66 -20.72
CA PHE A 152 14.22 22.34 -20.68
C PHE A 152 15.44 22.26 -21.61
N GLU A 153 15.74 23.29 -22.40
CA GLU A 153 17.00 23.40 -23.14
C GLU A 153 18.09 23.91 -22.19
N GLY A 154 18.46 23.08 -21.21
CA GLY A 154 19.68 23.25 -20.44
C GLY A 154 20.90 23.11 -21.36
N ASP A 155 21.89 24.01 -21.18
CA ASP A 155 23.17 23.96 -21.85
C ASP A 155 23.74 22.54 -21.95
N PRO A 156 24.28 22.13 -23.10
CA PRO A 156 24.93 20.85 -23.22
C PRO A 156 26.11 20.79 -22.22
N PRO A 157 26.36 19.61 -21.62
CA PRO A 157 27.44 19.47 -20.65
C PRO A 157 28.77 19.82 -21.33
N THR A 158 29.43 20.84 -20.81
CA THR A 158 30.82 21.17 -21.15
C THR A 158 31.68 19.96 -20.83
N GLU A 159 32.29 19.38 -21.85
CA GLU A 159 33.27 18.31 -21.70
C GLU A 159 34.38 18.78 -20.75
N PRO A 160 34.80 17.96 -19.77
CA PRO A 160 35.96 18.26 -18.95
C PRO A 160 37.20 18.25 -19.86
N GLY A 161 37.88 19.43 -19.91
CA GLY A 161 39.10 19.57 -20.67
C GLY A 161 40.14 18.54 -20.26
N ASP A 162 40.74 17.96 -21.27
CA ASP A 162 41.87 17.03 -21.18
C ASP A 162 43.13 17.77 -20.67
N ASP A 163 43.29 17.78 -19.36
CA ASP A 163 44.53 18.20 -18.71
C ASP A 163 45.48 17.00 -18.60
N THR A 164 46.19 16.75 -19.69
CA THR A 164 47.33 15.82 -19.70
C THR A 164 48.55 16.54 -19.17
N PRO A 165 49.07 16.23 -17.96
CA PRO A 165 50.35 16.76 -17.51
C PRO A 165 51.48 16.06 -18.27
N GLY A 166 52.34 16.91 -18.90
CA GLY A 166 53.50 16.49 -19.64
C GLY A 166 54.43 15.55 -18.88
N ARG A 167 54.85 14.51 -19.55
CA ARG A 167 55.96 13.65 -19.15
C ARG A 167 57.26 14.40 -19.27
N ASP A 168 57.81 14.83 -18.14
CA ASP A 168 59.21 15.13 -18.00
C ASP A 168 60.02 13.83 -17.87
N THR A 169 60.83 13.53 -18.86
CA THR A 169 61.88 12.53 -18.80
C THR A 169 63.17 13.24 -18.29
N PRO A 170 63.81 12.76 -17.21
CA PRO A 170 65.17 13.08 -16.99
C PRO A 170 66.10 12.06 -17.65
N ASP A 171 66.99 12.58 -18.44
CA ASP A 171 68.18 11.99 -19.01
C ASP A 171 69.16 11.64 -17.89
N ARG A 172 69.62 10.39 -17.80
CA ARG A 172 70.96 9.80 -17.56
C ARG A 172 70.91 8.39 -17.03
#